data_1b7f9cd6212130e76b7a8bf2d43acaf4
#
_entry.id   1b7f9cd6212130e76b7a8bf2d43acaf4
#
_cell.length_a   1.000
_cell.length_b   1.000
_cell.length_c   1.000
_cell.angle_alpha   90.00
_cell.angle_beta   90.00
_cell.angle_gamma   90.00
#
_symmetry.space_group_name_H-M   'P 1'
#
loop_
_entity.id
_entity.type
_entity.pdbx_description
1 polymer ?
#
loop_
_entity_poly.entity_id
_entity_poly.type
_entity_poly.pdbx_seq_one_letter_code
_entity_poly.pdbx_strand_id
1 'polypeptide(L)'
;YGTTKCKWDTIIDLDKLWEQYERIIKDHGVIVLTAQTPFDKVLGCSNINLLRYEWLWIKEQGTGNLNANKMPLKQHENILVFYKKLPTYNPQMTKGKSYKIIRQYNDNEIFGKTVTKNGYITKNEGKRYPTSILYFKRELKERYHPTQKPVALFEYLIKTYTNEGETVLD
;
A
#
# COMPACT_ATOMS: atom_id res chain seq x y z
N TYR A 1 4.51 -13.99 8.16
CA TYR A 1 5.37 -14.91 8.91
C TYR A 1 4.54 -15.97 9.63
N GLY A 2 5.12 -17.20 9.84
CA GLY A 2 4.43 -18.29 10.52
C GLY A 2 3.25 -18.90 9.78
N THR A 3 3.14 -18.69 8.47
CA THR A 3 2.01 -19.16 7.66
C THR A 3 2.34 -20.36 6.76
N THR A 4 3.61 -20.68 6.59
CA THR A 4 4.09 -21.81 5.80
C THR A 4 4.69 -22.90 6.69
N LYS A 5 4.92 -24.08 6.12
CA LYS A 5 5.65 -25.19 6.80
C LYS A 5 7.17 -25.06 6.69
N CYS A 6 7.67 -23.97 6.13
CA CYS A 6 9.11 -23.75 5.95
C CYS A 6 9.78 -23.43 7.29
N LYS A 7 10.93 -24.04 7.56
CA LYS A 7 11.67 -23.83 8.81
C LYS A 7 12.12 -22.38 9.04
N TRP A 8 12.30 -21.61 7.98
CA TRP A 8 12.69 -20.20 8.03
C TRP A 8 11.49 -19.26 8.27
N ASP A 9 10.25 -19.72 8.10
CA ASP A 9 9.04 -18.92 8.28
C ASP A 9 8.63 -18.88 9.75
N THR A 10 9.44 -18.24 10.57
CA THR A 10 9.19 -18.05 12.00
C THR A 10 8.53 -16.70 12.26
N ILE A 11 7.76 -16.61 13.33
CA ILE A 11 7.16 -15.36 13.78
C ILE A 11 8.27 -14.44 14.27
N ILE A 12 8.31 -13.21 13.73
CA ILE A 12 9.23 -12.17 14.16
C ILE A 12 8.66 -11.52 15.43
N ASP A 13 9.52 -11.23 16.40
CA ASP A 13 9.21 -10.39 17.55
C ASP A 13 8.94 -8.97 17.05
N LEU A 14 7.66 -8.58 17.03
CA LEU A 14 7.25 -7.30 16.45
C LEU A 14 7.70 -6.11 17.30
N ASP A 15 7.79 -6.24 18.62
CA ASP A 15 8.24 -5.14 19.49
C ASP A 15 9.70 -4.80 19.18
N LYS A 16 10.56 -5.81 19.06
CA LYS A 16 11.96 -5.62 18.65
C LYS A 16 12.09 -5.09 17.22
N LEU A 17 11.23 -5.53 16.31
CA LEU A 17 11.21 -5.03 14.95
C LEU A 17 10.89 -3.53 14.93
N TRP A 18 9.85 -3.11 15.65
CA TRP A 18 9.47 -1.70 15.72
C TRP A 18 10.52 -0.84 16.40
N GLU A 19 11.15 -1.34 17.48
CA GLU A 19 12.27 -0.65 18.12
C GLU A 19 13.37 -0.30 17.09
N GLN A 20 13.76 -1.25 16.22
CA GLN A 20 14.78 -1.01 15.22
C GLN A 20 14.28 -0.12 14.07
N TYR A 21 13.07 -0.30 13.59
CA TYR A 21 12.51 0.58 12.56
C TYR A 21 12.40 2.02 13.05
N GLU A 22 11.91 2.24 14.26
CA GLU A 22 11.78 3.59 14.82
C GLU A 22 13.11 4.24 15.14
N ARG A 23 14.15 3.46 15.42
CA ARG A 23 15.51 3.94 15.63
C ARG A 23 16.17 4.47 14.35
N ILE A 24 15.89 3.83 13.20
CA ILE A 24 16.58 4.17 11.94
C ILE A 24 15.76 5.06 11.01
N ILE A 25 14.43 5.06 11.14
CA ILE A 25 13.58 5.83 10.23
C ILE A 25 13.66 7.33 10.51
N LYS A 26 13.77 8.13 9.47
CA LYS A 26 13.69 9.59 9.57
C LYS A 26 12.27 10.02 9.94
N ASP A 27 12.10 11.22 10.50
CA ASP A 27 10.80 11.78 10.87
C ASP A 27 9.77 11.76 9.73
N HIS A 28 10.21 12.08 8.52
CA HIS A 28 9.42 12.06 7.28
C HIS A 28 9.69 10.80 6.44
N GLY A 29 10.26 9.75 7.04
CA GLY A 29 10.42 8.46 6.40
C GLY A 29 9.15 7.64 6.45
N VAL A 30 9.05 6.65 5.58
CA VAL A 30 7.92 5.73 5.49
C VAL A 30 8.40 4.29 5.65
N ILE A 31 7.60 3.47 6.31
CA ILE A 31 7.79 2.03 6.42
C ILE A 31 6.64 1.38 5.66
N VAL A 32 6.97 0.54 4.69
CA VAL A 32 5.99 -0.12 3.80
C VAL A 32 6.19 -1.62 3.91
N LEU A 33 5.21 -2.34 4.44
CA LEU A 33 5.31 -3.77 4.73
C LEU A 33 4.20 -4.55 4.05
N THR A 34 4.58 -5.61 3.32
CA THR A 34 3.63 -6.53 2.69
C THR A 34 3.20 -7.62 3.66
N ALA A 35 1.92 -7.89 3.75
CA ALA A 35 1.37 -8.91 4.62
C ALA A 35 0.10 -9.54 4.05
N GLN A 36 -0.23 -10.74 4.50
CA GLN A 36 -1.49 -11.43 4.19
C GLN A 36 -2.27 -11.69 5.46
N THR A 37 -3.60 -11.77 5.33
CA THR A 37 -4.51 -12.19 6.41
C THR A 37 -4.17 -13.60 6.88
N PRO A 38 -4.08 -13.85 8.22
CA PRO A 38 -4.41 -12.94 9.33
C PRO A 38 -3.23 -12.08 9.83
N PHE A 39 -2.01 -12.32 9.37
CA PHE A 39 -0.80 -11.64 9.87
C PHE A 39 -0.83 -10.12 9.62
N ASP A 40 -1.46 -9.65 8.55
CA ASP A 40 -1.65 -8.23 8.26
C ASP A 40 -2.37 -7.49 9.41
N LYS A 41 -3.35 -8.15 10.06
CA LYS A 41 -4.07 -7.56 11.20
C LYS A 41 -3.17 -7.47 12.43
N VAL A 42 -2.41 -8.52 12.71
CA VAL A 42 -1.44 -8.53 13.82
C VAL A 42 -0.39 -7.44 13.61
N LEU A 43 0.18 -7.37 12.40
CA LEU A 43 1.19 -6.37 12.05
C LEU A 43 0.63 -4.94 12.11
N GLY A 44 -0.59 -4.71 11.63
CA GLY A 44 -1.22 -3.40 11.70
C GLY A 44 -1.50 -2.96 13.13
N CYS A 45 -2.02 -3.86 13.97
CA CYS A 45 -2.29 -3.59 15.38
C CYS A 45 -1.03 -3.40 16.21
N SER A 46 0.09 -4.05 15.85
CA SER A 46 1.34 -3.97 16.63
C SER A 46 1.94 -2.55 16.67
N ASN A 47 1.61 -1.69 15.71
CA ASN A 47 1.95 -0.26 15.77
C ASN A 47 0.86 0.60 15.12
N ILE A 48 -0.33 0.56 15.70
CA ILE A 48 -1.50 1.30 15.22
C ILE A 48 -1.28 2.81 15.19
N ASN A 49 -0.41 3.32 16.06
CA ASN A 49 -0.09 4.75 16.14
C ASN A 49 0.65 5.27 14.90
N LEU A 50 1.39 4.41 14.23
CA LEU A 50 2.10 4.75 12.99
C LEU A 50 1.35 4.30 11.74
N LEU A 51 0.42 3.34 11.84
CA LEU A 51 -0.38 2.88 10.71
C LEU A 51 -1.23 4.03 10.15
N ARG A 52 -1.19 4.22 8.83
CA ARG A 52 -1.92 5.31 8.17
C ARG A 52 -2.95 4.82 7.18
N TYR A 53 -2.55 3.93 6.28
CA TYR A 53 -3.42 3.34 5.27
C TYR A 53 -2.77 2.08 4.69
N GLU A 54 -3.50 1.44 3.79
CA GLU A 54 -3.01 0.27 3.08
C GLU A 54 -3.26 0.39 1.57
N TRP A 55 -2.43 -0.32 0.81
CA TRP A 55 -2.70 -0.66 -0.58
C TRP A 55 -3.06 -2.12 -0.68
N LEU A 56 -3.89 -2.47 -1.65
CA LEU A 56 -4.22 -3.84 -2.00
C LEU A 56 -3.50 -4.20 -3.30
N TRP A 57 -2.53 -5.08 -3.22
CA TRP A 57 -1.91 -5.64 -4.42
C TRP A 57 -2.74 -6.80 -4.92
N ILE A 58 -3.38 -6.63 -6.09
CA ILE A 58 -4.17 -7.66 -6.77
C ILE A 58 -3.24 -8.44 -7.72
N LYS A 59 -3.23 -9.76 -7.57
CA LYS A 59 -2.48 -10.69 -8.40
C LYS A 59 -3.29 -11.07 -9.63
N GLU A 60 -2.62 -11.52 -10.68
CA GLU A 60 -3.29 -12.00 -11.91
C GLU A 60 -4.13 -13.26 -11.66
N GLN A 61 -3.78 -14.07 -10.67
CA GLN A 61 -4.48 -15.30 -10.30
C GLN A 61 -4.55 -15.49 -8.79
N GLY A 62 -5.65 -16.06 -8.34
CA GLY A 62 -5.82 -16.48 -6.95
C GLY A 62 -4.93 -17.68 -6.60
N THR A 63 -4.57 -17.80 -5.34
CA THR A 63 -3.79 -18.89 -4.77
C THR A 63 -4.58 -19.63 -3.69
N GLY A 64 -4.17 -20.85 -3.33
CA GLY A 64 -4.84 -21.63 -2.29
C GLY A 64 -5.86 -22.64 -2.83
N ASN A 65 -5.65 -23.17 -4.04
CA ASN A 65 -6.56 -24.13 -4.72
C ASN A 65 -6.92 -25.34 -3.86
N LEU A 66 -6.04 -25.83 -2.99
CA LEU A 66 -6.31 -26.95 -2.07
C LEU A 66 -7.47 -26.66 -1.10
N ASN A 67 -7.80 -25.40 -0.88
CA ASN A 67 -8.88 -24.96 -0.01
C ASN A 67 -10.05 -24.33 -0.77
N ALA A 68 -10.11 -24.45 -2.09
CA ALA A 68 -11.13 -23.78 -2.92
C ALA A 68 -12.56 -24.13 -2.55
N ASN A 69 -12.81 -25.35 -2.01
CA ASN A 69 -14.12 -25.78 -1.53
C ASN A 69 -14.44 -25.31 -0.10
N LYS A 70 -13.52 -24.62 0.60
CA LYS A 70 -13.68 -24.20 2.00
C LYS A 70 -13.64 -22.69 2.16
N MET A 71 -12.93 -22.00 1.28
CA MET A 71 -12.74 -20.55 1.34
C MET A 71 -12.39 -19.99 -0.03
N PRO A 72 -12.59 -18.67 -0.26
CA PRO A 72 -12.19 -18.02 -1.51
C PRO A 72 -10.68 -18.13 -1.76
N LEU A 73 -10.29 -18.19 -3.03
CA LEU A 73 -8.89 -18.10 -3.42
C LEU A 73 -8.32 -16.72 -3.06
N LYS A 74 -7.11 -16.71 -2.51
CA LYS A 74 -6.42 -15.46 -2.15
C LYS A 74 -5.84 -14.81 -3.40
N GLN A 75 -6.42 -13.69 -3.83
CA GLN A 75 -5.99 -12.96 -5.04
C GLN A 75 -5.32 -11.62 -4.72
N HIS A 76 -5.23 -11.26 -3.45
CA HIS A 76 -4.57 -10.01 -3.05
C HIS A 76 -3.62 -10.22 -1.88
N GLU A 77 -2.73 -9.24 -1.70
CA GLU A 77 -1.94 -9.02 -0.48
C GLU A 77 -2.10 -7.57 -0.05
N ASN A 78 -2.06 -7.34 1.26
CA ASN A 78 -2.11 -6.01 1.84
C ASN A 78 -0.69 -5.44 1.91
N ILE A 79 -0.58 -4.14 1.69
CA ILE A 79 0.66 -3.38 1.81
C ILE A 79 0.39 -2.27 2.81
N LEU A 80 0.85 -2.45 4.03
CA LEU A 80 0.61 -1.54 5.13
C LEU A 80 1.63 -0.40 5.11
N VAL A 81 1.16 0.83 5.29
CA VAL A 81 1.98 2.04 5.25
C VAL A 81 1.99 2.72 6.60
N PHE A 82 3.18 2.89 7.15
CA PHE A 82 3.41 3.47 8.47
C PHE A 82 4.34 4.68 8.36
N TYR A 83 4.04 5.74 9.09
CA TYR A 83 4.93 6.90 9.23
C TYR A 83 4.59 7.76 10.45
N LYS A 84 5.59 8.50 10.95
CA LYS A 84 5.44 9.47 12.06
C LYS A 84 4.83 10.78 11.56
N LYS A 85 5.51 11.44 10.62
CA LYS A 85 5.10 12.68 9.96
C LYS A 85 4.88 12.43 8.48
N LEU A 86 4.08 13.27 7.84
CA LEU A 86 3.77 13.13 6.41
C LEU A 86 5.05 12.97 5.58
N PRO A 87 5.24 11.83 4.89
CA PRO A 87 6.44 11.55 4.12
C PRO A 87 6.37 12.19 2.73
N THR A 88 7.46 12.04 1.96
CA THR A 88 7.41 12.22 0.51
C THR A 88 6.29 11.37 -0.08
N TYR A 89 5.46 11.97 -0.93
CA TYR A 89 4.43 11.26 -1.67
C TYR A 89 4.37 11.77 -3.11
N ASN A 90 4.88 10.96 -4.03
CA ASN A 90 4.88 11.21 -5.46
C ASN A 90 3.79 10.35 -6.11
N PRO A 91 2.55 10.84 -6.27
CA PRO A 91 1.47 10.03 -6.82
C PRO A 91 1.79 9.61 -8.25
N GLN A 92 1.81 8.29 -8.49
CA GLN A 92 2.03 7.72 -9.81
C GLN A 92 0.75 7.86 -10.64
N MET A 93 0.63 9.00 -11.33
CA MET A 93 -0.59 9.39 -12.05
C MET A 93 -0.86 8.46 -13.23
N THR A 94 -2.12 8.11 -13.42
CA THR A 94 -2.58 7.34 -14.59
C THR A 94 -3.35 8.21 -15.58
N LYS A 95 -3.44 7.73 -16.83
CA LYS A 95 -4.21 8.41 -17.87
C LYS A 95 -5.69 7.99 -17.83
N GLY A 96 -6.58 8.95 -17.99
CA GLY A 96 -8.03 8.75 -18.11
C GLY A 96 -8.64 9.78 -19.05
N LYS A 97 -9.94 9.72 -19.24
CA LYS A 97 -10.65 10.73 -20.07
C LYS A 97 -10.61 12.09 -19.38
N SER A 98 -10.39 13.17 -20.15
CA SER A 98 -10.55 14.54 -19.66
C SER A 98 -12.00 14.79 -19.26
N TYR A 99 -12.22 15.66 -18.28
CA TYR A 99 -13.56 16.06 -17.87
C TYR A 99 -13.59 17.50 -17.35
N LYS A 100 -14.79 18.07 -17.35
CA LYS A 100 -15.11 19.37 -16.75
C LYS A 100 -16.32 19.15 -15.84
N ILE A 101 -16.18 19.52 -14.58
CA ILE A 101 -17.26 19.44 -13.59
C ILE A 101 -17.46 20.81 -12.96
N ILE A 102 -18.72 21.24 -12.87
CA ILE A 102 -19.14 22.40 -12.09
C ILE A 102 -19.45 21.89 -10.68
N ARG A 103 -18.66 22.31 -9.70
CA ARG A 103 -18.86 21.94 -8.31
C ARG A 103 -19.87 22.87 -7.66
N GLN A 104 -20.83 22.27 -6.97
CA GLN A 104 -21.75 23.00 -6.11
C GLN A 104 -21.20 23.03 -4.68
N TYR A 105 -21.49 24.10 -3.98
CA TYR A 105 -21.26 24.19 -2.54
C TYR A 105 -22.08 23.10 -1.86
N ASN A 106 -21.44 22.36 -0.98
CA ASN A 106 -22.10 21.36 -0.17
C ASN A 106 -21.64 21.56 1.29
N ASP A 107 -22.61 21.72 2.16
CA ASP A 107 -22.44 21.74 3.62
C ASP A 107 -23.19 20.53 4.14
N ASN A 108 -22.48 19.52 4.61
CA ASN A 108 -23.08 18.30 5.15
C ASN A 108 -22.43 17.91 6.47
N GLU A 109 -23.18 17.14 7.25
CA GLU A 109 -22.78 16.73 8.59
C GLU A 109 -21.52 15.86 8.61
N ILE A 110 -21.25 15.12 7.52
CA ILE A 110 -20.13 14.18 7.44
C ILE A 110 -18.80 14.88 7.12
N PHE A 111 -18.81 15.79 6.15
CA PHE A 111 -17.58 16.42 5.65
C PHE A 111 -17.48 17.91 6.01
N GLY A 112 -18.50 18.46 6.65
CA GLY A 112 -18.58 19.88 6.99
C GLY A 112 -18.67 20.76 5.73
N LYS A 113 -18.26 22.02 5.88
CA LYS A 113 -18.30 23.00 4.80
C LYS A 113 -17.22 22.73 3.78
N THR A 114 -17.62 22.54 2.51
CA THR A 114 -16.63 22.48 1.43
C THR A 114 -15.99 23.84 1.22
N VAL A 115 -14.66 23.85 1.05
CA VAL A 115 -13.88 25.08 0.78
C VAL A 115 -14.17 25.64 -0.62
N THR A 116 -14.88 24.87 -1.45
CA THR A 116 -15.15 25.20 -2.85
C THR A 116 -16.34 26.14 -2.95
N LYS A 117 -16.13 27.32 -3.56
CA LYS A 117 -17.21 28.24 -3.87
C LYS A 117 -18.22 27.60 -4.84
N ASN A 118 -19.52 27.95 -4.68
CA ASN A 118 -20.56 27.51 -5.61
C ASN A 118 -20.21 27.92 -7.05
N GLY A 119 -20.36 27.01 -8.01
CA GLY A 119 -20.02 27.24 -9.40
C GLY A 119 -18.53 27.08 -9.75
N TYR A 120 -17.67 26.66 -8.81
CA TYR A 120 -16.27 26.40 -9.13
C TYR A 120 -16.13 25.31 -10.21
N ILE A 121 -15.38 25.64 -11.26
CA ILE A 121 -15.18 24.72 -12.39
C ILE A 121 -13.87 23.96 -12.19
N THR A 122 -13.95 22.63 -12.03
CA THR A 122 -12.81 21.75 -12.09
C THR A 122 -12.62 21.25 -13.52
N LYS A 123 -11.49 21.57 -14.13
CA LYS A 123 -11.05 20.99 -15.41
C LYS A 123 -9.98 19.95 -15.12
N ASN A 124 -10.11 18.76 -15.68
CA ASN A 124 -9.11 17.70 -15.58
C ASN A 124 -8.70 17.25 -16.98
N GLU A 125 -7.41 17.30 -17.27
CA GLU A 125 -6.82 17.00 -18.59
C GLU A 125 -6.57 15.49 -18.79
N GLY A 126 -7.21 14.65 -17.99
CA GLY A 126 -7.08 13.20 -18.11
C GLY A 126 -6.05 12.58 -17.16
N LYS A 127 -5.52 13.32 -16.19
CA LYS A 127 -4.69 12.77 -15.12
C LYS A 127 -5.57 12.24 -14.00
N ARG A 128 -5.26 11.04 -13.50
CA ARG A 128 -5.94 10.41 -12.35
C ARG A 128 -4.95 10.09 -11.27
N TYR A 129 -5.30 10.45 -10.04
CA TYR A 129 -4.59 9.99 -8.86
C TYR A 129 -4.71 8.47 -8.73
N PRO A 130 -3.69 7.78 -8.19
CA PRO A 130 -3.79 6.37 -7.90
C PRO A 130 -4.89 6.10 -6.87
N THR A 131 -5.52 4.94 -6.98
CA THR A 131 -6.42 4.38 -5.96
C THR A 131 -5.63 3.41 -5.09
N SER A 132 -6.21 2.97 -3.98
CA SER A 132 -5.57 2.00 -3.07
C SER A 132 -5.41 0.59 -3.67
N ILE A 133 -5.78 0.37 -4.92
CA ILE A 133 -5.71 -0.93 -5.59
C ILE A 133 -4.61 -0.90 -6.64
N LEU A 134 -3.66 -1.85 -6.53
CA LEU A 134 -2.53 -2.01 -7.42
C LEU A 134 -2.61 -3.35 -8.15
N TYR A 135 -2.35 -3.35 -9.45
CA TYR A 135 -2.35 -4.55 -10.28
C TYR A 135 -0.93 -4.81 -10.80
N PHE A 136 -0.26 -5.81 -10.22
CA PHE A 136 1.06 -6.25 -10.66
C PHE A 136 1.07 -7.78 -10.78
N LYS A 137 1.62 -8.28 -11.89
CA LYS A 137 1.82 -9.71 -12.09
C LYS A 137 2.91 -10.22 -11.15
N ARG A 138 2.76 -11.46 -10.69
CA ARG A 138 3.80 -12.13 -9.90
C ARG A 138 5.00 -12.46 -10.79
N GLU A 139 6.18 -12.41 -10.20
CA GLU A 139 7.35 -13.01 -10.84
C GLU A 139 7.22 -14.54 -10.82
N LEU A 140 7.15 -15.16 -11.99
CA LEU A 140 7.03 -16.62 -12.12
C LEU A 140 8.31 -17.25 -12.65
N LYS A 141 9.12 -16.48 -13.38
CA LYS A 141 10.42 -16.89 -13.94
C LYS A 141 11.54 -16.13 -13.21
N GLU A 142 12.72 -16.70 -13.17
CA GLU A 142 13.94 -16.06 -12.64
C GLU A 142 13.78 -15.56 -11.17
N ARG A 143 13.02 -16.30 -10.36
CA ARG A 143 12.87 -15.97 -8.94
C ARG A 143 14.07 -16.44 -8.15
N TYR A 144 14.62 -15.54 -7.34
CA TYR A 144 15.67 -15.85 -6.37
C TYR A 144 15.11 -16.43 -5.08
N HIS A 145 13.83 -16.18 -4.76
CA HIS A 145 13.17 -16.69 -3.56
C HIS A 145 11.70 -17.07 -3.86
N PRO A 146 11.16 -18.13 -3.23
CA PRO A 146 9.77 -18.58 -3.44
C PRO A 146 8.69 -17.53 -3.15
N THR A 147 8.96 -16.63 -2.20
CA THR A 147 8.03 -15.56 -1.80
C THR A 147 8.40 -14.18 -2.35
N GLN A 148 9.33 -14.12 -3.31
CA GLN A 148 9.73 -12.87 -3.95
C GLN A 148 8.53 -12.11 -4.48
N LYS A 149 8.51 -10.81 -4.21
CA LYS A 149 7.50 -9.90 -4.73
C LYS A 149 7.90 -9.37 -6.11
N PRO A 150 6.96 -8.90 -6.94
CA PRO A 150 7.29 -8.31 -8.23
C PRO A 150 8.20 -7.09 -8.10
N VAL A 151 9.28 -7.03 -8.87
CA VAL A 151 10.17 -5.88 -8.94
C VAL A 151 9.40 -4.61 -9.30
N ALA A 152 8.49 -4.70 -10.27
CA ALA A 152 7.67 -3.56 -10.70
C ALA A 152 6.77 -3.01 -9.56
N LEU A 153 6.30 -3.86 -8.63
CA LEU A 153 5.55 -3.41 -7.46
C LEU A 153 6.43 -2.59 -6.52
N PHE A 154 7.63 -3.09 -6.21
CA PHE A 154 8.55 -2.38 -5.33
C PHE A 154 9.07 -1.08 -5.97
N GLU A 155 9.37 -1.10 -7.26
CA GLU A 155 9.72 0.10 -8.02
C GLU A 155 8.61 1.18 -7.91
N TYR A 156 7.35 0.77 -8.07
CA TYR A 156 6.21 1.67 -7.90
C TYR A 156 6.15 2.28 -6.50
N LEU A 157 6.32 1.46 -5.46
CA LEU A 157 6.29 1.91 -4.06
C LEU A 157 7.47 2.83 -3.74
N ILE A 158 8.68 2.49 -4.20
CA ILE A 158 9.87 3.33 -4.03
C ILE A 158 9.66 4.69 -4.71
N LYS A 159 9.25 4.73 -5.97
CA LYS A 159 8.94 5.98 -6.69
C LYS A 159 7.86 6.81 -6.00
N THR A 160 6.91 6.15 -5.34
CA THR A 160 5.83 6.84 -4.62
C THR A 160 6.33 7.52 -3.36
N TYR A 161 7.25 6.91 -2.62
CA TYR A 161 7.62 7.38 -1.28
C TYR A 161 9.02 7.94 -1.15
N THR A 162 9.79 7.97 -2.24
CA THR A 162 11.16 8.51 -2.24
C THR A 162 11.39 9.41 -3.44
N ASN A 163 12.37 10.30 -3.30
CA ASN A 163 12.97 11.02 -4.40
C ASN A 163 14.28 10.34 -4.83
N GLU A 164 14.77 10.67 -6.02
CA GLU A 164 16.05 10.18 -6.51
C GLU A 164 17.19 10.54 -5.54
N GLY A 165 18.06 9.58 -5.25
CA GLY A 165 19.18 9.74 -4.32
C GLY A 165 18.84 9.50 -2.85
N GLU A 166 17.57 9.26 -2.48
CA GLU A 166 17.20 8.89 -1.10
C GLU A 166 17.52 7.42 -0.81
N THR A 167 17.81 7.13 0.45
CA THR A 167 18.16 5.78 0.91
C THR A 167 16.91 4.94 1.10
N VAL A 168 16.91 3.75 0.53
CA VAL A 168 15.90 2.71 0.73
C VAL A 168 16.56 1.52 1.43
N LEU A 169 15.91 0.98 2.44
CA LEU A 169 16.30 -0.25 3.11
C LEU A 169 15.30 -1.36 2.71
N ASP A 170 15.82 -2.47 2.16
CA ASP A 170 15.09 -3.70 1.83
C ASP A 170 15.65 -4.90 2.61
#